data_cbb968c48de1c9e4910f95a9c9bddeaa
#
_entry.id   cbb968c48de1c9e4910f95a9c9bddeaa
#
_cell.length_a   1.000
_cell.length_b   1.000
_cell.length_c   1.000
_cell.angle_alpha   90.00
_cell.angle_beta   90.00
_cell.angle_gamma   90.00
#
_symmetry.space_group_name_H-M   'P 1'
#
loop_
_entity.id
_entity.type
_entity.pdbx_description
1 polymer ?
#
loop_
_entity_poly.entity_id
_entity_poly.type
_entity_poly.pdbx_seq_one_letter_code
_entity_poly.pdbx_strand_id
1 'polypeptide(L)'
;MIMIIKAIGVLFLDIAIYYVIGTAITERFKNRIKRNVAFHIIIGFIVYQIIFQVCAIPFIWLKRSLTELTFVWTALITVIVIVAVVKSRKRIPEDFCFVKKILKEHRLLMGITIIAVLIVCWYATLNGELNDDSLYYIGVVNTTVTTDTMFQYNAYTGVAMPSHYFRRVLVTFEINAAVVCRIFGVHPIIIMRIFRGNLNVILTALTIALIGTTVFCDEKTVEKSAILVCVSMALYFIADSTMYSNATFFLTRTYEGKAYAGNALIYFMVYLCICLMQTKRKSYLLLIGLLIWGCSAISSTAAMVSIAGACTMLLAYLISRTFNTKARKM
;
A
#
# COMPACT_ATOMS: atom_id res chain seq x y z
N MET A 1 23.36 -10.12 7.76
CA MET A 1 23.60 -8.70 7.37
C MET A 1 23.30 -8.44 5.89
N ILE A 2 23.90 -9.15 4.93
CA ILE A 2 23.71 -8.92 3.47
C ILE A 2 22.23 -9.00 3.05
N MET A 3 21.45 -9.99 3.53
CA MET A 3 20.03 -10.12 3.18
C MET A 3 19.16 -8.97 3.70
N ILE A 4 19.50 -8.40 4.85
CA ILE A 4 18.81 -7.22 5.40
C ILE A 4 19.03 -6.00 4.49
N ILE A 5 20.29 -5.78 4.09
CA ILE A 5 20.65 -4.69 3.17
C ILE A 5 19.91 -4.86 1.83
N LYS A 6 19.85 -6.08 1.30
CA LYS A 6 19.06 -6.38 0.09
C LYS A 6 17.58 -6.06 0.28
N ALA A 7 16.95 -6.45 1.40
CA ALA A 7 15.55 -6.18 1.67
C ALA A 7 15.25 -4.67 1.77
N ILE A 8 16.15 -3.91 2.38
CA ILE A 8 16.06 -2.44 2.41
C ILE A 8 16.23 -1.86 1.01
N GLY A 9 17.17 -2.36 0.22
CA GLY A 9 17.33 -1.96 -1.18
C GLY A 9 16.09 -2.23 -2.02
N VAL A 10 15.44 -3.38 -1.84
CA VAL A 10 14.16 -3.73 -2.46
C VAL A 10 13.06 -2.74 -2.05
N LEU A 11 12.99 -2.36 -0.78
CA LEU A 11 12.01 -1.38 -0.30
C LEU A 11 12.13 -0.04 -1.05
N PHE A 12 13.33 0.49 -1.19
CA PHE A 12 13.54 1.75 -1.92
C PHE A 12 13.27 1.60 -3.41
N LEU A 13 13.66 0.48 -4.02
CA LEU A 13 13.40 0.19 -5.42
C LEU A 13 11.88 0.14 -5.70
N ASP A 14 11.13 -0.59 -4.87
CA ASP A 14 9.68 -0.71 -5.04
C ASP A 14 8.96 0.62 -4.82
N ILE A 15 9.37 1.43 -3.84
CA ILE A 15 8.84 2.78 -3.66
C ILE A 15 9.09 3.65 -4.90
N ALA A 16 10.27 3.56 -5.51
CA ALA A 16 10.58 4.27 -6.75
C ALA A 16 9.71 3.77 -7.93
N ILE A 17 9.51 2.45 -8.05
CA ILE A 17 8.61 1.84 -9.04
C ILE A 17 7.18 2.34 -8.85
N TYR A 18 6.66 2.32 -7.61
CA TYR A 18 5.32 2.82 -7.30
C TYR A 18 5.18 4.30 -7.64
N TYR A 19 6.18 5.12 -7.26
CA TYR A 19 6.19 6.54 -7.59
C TYR A 19 6.08 6.77 -9.09
N VAL A 20 6.89 6.10 -9.90
CA VAL A 20 6.92 6.29 -11.35
C VAL A 20 5.62 5.81 -12.01
N ILE A 21 5.11 4.63 -11.64
CA ILE A 21 3.83 4.11 -12.14
C ILE A 21 2.70 5.06 -11.76
N GLY A 22 2.63 5.48 -10.50
CA GLY A 22 1.60 6.38 -10.01
C GLY A 22 1.63 7.74 -10.70
N THR A 23 2.82 8.31 -10.93
CA THR A 23 2.98 9.56 -11.66
C THR A 23 2.46 9.43 -13.09
N ALA A 24 2.83 8.36 -13.81
CA ALA A 24 2.40 8.12 -15.19
C ALA A 24 0.89 7.96 -15.35
N ILE A 25 0.23 7.35 -14.35
CA ILE A 25 -1.23 7.17 -14.35
C ILE A 25 -1.94 8.47 -14.00
N THR A 26 -1.47 9.15 -12.97
CA THR A 26 -2.11 10.36 -12.47
C THR A 26 -1.93 11.56 -13.41
N GLU A 27 -0.95 11.50 -14.33
CA GLU A 27 -0.78 12.52 -15.37
C GLU A 27 -2.03 12.67 -16.24
N ARG A 28 -2.81 11.61 -16.45
CA ARG A 28 -4.11 11.66 -17.15
C ARG A 28 -5.16 12.53 -16.43
N PHE A 29 -4.97 12.78 -15.14
CA PHE A 29 -5.87 13.58 -14.28
C PHE A 29 -5.31 14.97 -13.97
N LYS A 30 -4.32 15.46 -14.77
CA LYS A 30 -3.50 16.66 -14.54
C LYS A 30 -4.27 17.87 -14.00
N ASN A 31 -5.44 18.15 -14.54
CA ASN A 31 -6.26 19.30 -14.13
C ASN A 31 -7.44 18.90 -13.21
N ARG A 32 -7.52 17.65 -12.78
CA ARG A 32 -8.70 17.10 -12.11
C ARG A 32 -8.48 16.67 -10.67
N ILE A 33 -7.23 16.52 -10.25
CA ILE A 33 -6.89 15.95 -8.93
C ILE A 33 -5.69 16.71 -8.36
N LYS A 34 -5.71 17.04 -7.06
CA LYS A 34 -4.50 17.48 -6.34
C LYS A 34 -3.51 16.33 -6.31
N ARG A 35 -2.29 16.54 -6.74
CA ARG A 35 -1.24 15.52 -6.87
C ARG A 35 -0.01 15.94 -6.11
N ASN A 36 0.56 15.00 -5.38
CA ASN A 36 1.86 15.13 -4.73
C ASN A 36 2.56 13.76 -4.73
N VAL A 37 3.82 13.72 -4.31
CA VAL A 37 4.65 12.51 -4.30
C VAL A 37 4.00 11.37 -3.51
N ALA A 38 3.43 11.66 -2.34
CA ALA A 38 2.74 10.66 -1.52
C ALA A 38 1.56 10.03 -2.27
N PHE A 39 0.75 10.86 -2.93
CA PHE A 39 -0.37 10.40 -3.75
C PHE A 39 0.10 9.50 -4.90
N HIS A 40 1.20 9.87 -5.58
CA HIS A 40 1.77 9.06 -6.65
C HIS A 40 2.23 7.70 -6.14
N ILE A 41 2.94 7.64 -5.02
CA ILE A 41 3.42 6.37 -4.43
C ILE A 41 2.23 5.45 -4.10
N ILE A 42 1.18 5.96 -3.44
CA ILE A 42 0.05 5.14 -3.01
C ILE A 42 -0.76 4.63 -4.22
N ILE A 43 -1.05 5.49 -5.19
CA ILE A 43 -1.73 5.06 -6.43
C ILE A 43 -0.89 4.05 -7.19
N GLY A 44 0.42 4.27 -7.29
CA GLY A 44 1.33 3.34 -7.94
C GLY A 44 1.38 2.00 -7.25
N PHE A 45 1.40 1.96 -5.91
CA PHE A 45 1.29 0.72 -5.14
C PHE A 45 0.00 -0.04 -5.46
N ILE A 46 -1.15 0.64 -5.43
CA ILE A 46 -2.45 0.03 -5.73
C ILE A 46 -2.47 -0.56 -7.14
N VAL A 47 -2.03 0.21 -8.13
CA VAL A 47 -2.02 -0.24 -9.53
C VAL A 47 -1.01 -1.36 -9.77
N TYR A 48 0.15 -1.30 -9.12
CA TYR A 48 1.13 -2.39 -9.16
C TYR A 48 0.52 -3.70 -8.66
N GLN A 49 -0.22 -3.68 -7.53
CA GLN A 49 -0.89 -4.87 -7.01
C GLN A 49 -1.98 -5.39 -7.96
N ILE A 50 -2.74 -4.50 -8.61
CA ILE A 50 -3.74 -4.88 -9.62
C ILE A 50 -3.08 -5.55 -10.82
N ILE A 51 -2.02 -4.95 -11.38
CA ILE A 51 -1.32 -5.51 -12.54
C ILE A 51 -0.71 -6.87 -12.19
N PHE A 52 -0.11 -6.99 -11.00
CA PHE A 52 0.41 -8.26 -10.52
C PHE A 52 -0.69 -9.32 -10.39
N GLN A 53 -1.84 -8.96 -9.80
CA GLN A 53 -2.99 -9.87 -9.68
C GLN A 53 -3.45 -10.39 -11.04
N VAL A 54 -3.64 -9.49 -12.01
CA VAL A 54 -4.05 -9.86 -13.37
C VAL A 54 -3.03 -10.79 -14.05
N CYS A 55 -1.74 -10.54 -13.83
CA CYS A 55 -0.67 -11.39 -14.35
C CYS A 55 -0.62 -12.76 -13.64
N ALA A 56 -0.75 -12.79 -12.31
CA ALA A 56 -0.53 -14.00 -11.51
C ALA A 56 -1.70 -14.99 -11.55
N ILE A 57 -2.95 -14.51 -11.61
CA ILE A 57 -4.14 -15.38 -11.58
C ILE A 57 -4.11 -16.51 -12.63
N PRO A 58 -3.79 -16.26 -13.92
CA PRO A 58 -3.70 -17.34 -14.91
C PRO A 58 -2.65 -18.40 -14.55
N PHE A 59 -1.48 -17.99 -14.03
CA PHE A 59 -0.44 -18.92 -13.62
C PHE A 59 -0.85 -19.79 -12.43
N ILE A 60 -1.52 -19.17 -11.43
CA ILE A 60 -2.06 -19.88 -10.26
C ILE A 60 -3.13 -20.89 -10.71
N TRP A 61 -4.05 -20.46 -11.55
CA TRP A 61 -5.16 -21.27 -12.03
C TRP A 61 -4.67 -22.48 -12.85
N LEU A 62 -3.71 -22.26 -13.72
CA LEU A 62 -3.11 -23.29 -14.57
C LEU A 62 -2.01 -24.11 -13.85
N LYS A 63 -1.81 -23.92 -12.54
CA LYS A 63 -0.79 -24.60 -11.73
C LYS A 63 0.62 -24.48 -12.30
N ARG A 64 0.93 -23.33 -12.93
CA ARG A 64 2.28 -23.06 -13.46
C ARG A 64 3.27 -22.78 -12.33
N SER A 65 4.58 -22.82 -12.66
CA SER A 65 5.64 -22.60 -11.67
C SER A 65 5.77 -21.13 -11.25
N LEU A 66 6.26 -20.89 -10.04
CA LEU A 66 6.67 -19.56 -9.58
C LEU A 66 7.79 -18.99 -10.48
N THR A 67 8.69 -19.85 -10.95
CA THR A 67 9.79 -19.45 -11.84
C THR A 67 9.27 -18.87 -13.16
N GLU A 68 8.27 -19.49 -13.80
CA GLU A 68 7.64 -18.96 -15.00
C GLU A 68 6.96 -17.61 -14.74
N LEU A 69 6.18 -17.51 -13.66
CA LEU A 69 5.55 -16.25 -13.26
C LEU A 69 6.60 -15.16 -13.00
N THR A 70 7.69 -15.49 -12.31
CA THR A 70 8.77 -14.55 -12.01
C THR A 70 9.39 -13.98 -13.28
N PHE A 71 9.66 -14.83 -14.27
CA PHE A 71 10.21 -14.40 -15.55
C PHE A 71 9.25 -13.46 -16.29
N VAL A 72 7.99 -13.86 -16.45
CA VAL A 72 6.97 -13.06 -17.14
C VAL A 72 6.71 -11.74 -16.42
N TRP A 73 6.61 -11.79 -15.08
CA TRP A 73 6.42 -10.60 -14.28
C TRP A 73 7.59 -9.61 -14.39
N THR A 74 8.83 -10.12 -14.31
CA THR A 74 10.02 -9.25 -14.42
C THR A 74 10.09 -8.57 -15.78
N ALA A 75 9.79 -9.27 -16.86
CA ALA A 75 9.72 -8.68 -18.20
C ALA A 75 8.60 -7.61 -18.29
N LEU A 76 7.40 -7.96 -17.82
CA LEU A 76 6.25 -7.06 -17.86
C LEU A 76 6.48 -5.78 -17.05
N ILE A 77 6.93 -5.91 -15.79
CA ILE A 77 7.13 -4.74 -14.93
C ILE A 77 8.26 -3.85 -15.44
N THR A 78 9.31 -4.42 -16.03
CA THR A 78 10.39 -3.66 -16.64
C THR A 78 9.86 -2.78 -17.79
N VAL A 79 9.05 -3.34 -18.69
CA VAL A 79 8.43 -2.59 -19.79
C VAL A 79 7.52 -1.47 -19.24
N ILE A 80 6.69 -1.80 -18.23
CA ILE A 80 5.79 -0.82 -17.61
C ILE A 80 6.58 0.34 -16.99
N VAL A 81 7.66 0.04 -16.26
CA VAL A 81 8.51 1.06 -15.64
C VAL A 81 9.18 1.94 -16.69
N ILE A 82 9.74 1.37 -17.75
CA ILE A 82 10.34 2.14 -18.85
C ILE A 82 9.30 3.11 -19.45
N VAL A 83 8.11 2.61 -19.79
CA VAL A 83 7.04 3.46 -20.34
C VAL A 83 6.61 4.53 -19.34
N ALA A 84 6.52 4.19 -18.06
CA ALA A 84 6.14 5.12 -17.02
C ALA A 84 7.19 6.22 -16.81
N VAL A 85 8.49 5.89 -16.82
CA VAL A 85 9.60 6.87 -16.75
C VAL A 85 9.53 7.84 -17.92
N VAL A 86 9.37 7.34 -19.16
CA VAL A 86 9.28 8.18 -20.34
C VAL A 86 8.10 9.16 -20.26
N LYS A 87 6.93 8.68 -19.77
CA LYS A 87 5.74 9.54 -19.57
C LYS A 87 5.93 10.57 -18.47
N SER A 88 6.62 10.19 -17.40
CA SER A 88 6.78 11.02 -16.20
C SER A 88 8.01 11.94 -16.25
N ARG A 89 8.82 11.89 -17.29
CA ARG A 89 10.13 12.57 -17.39
C ARG A 89 10.11 14.07 -17.06
N LYS A 90 9.02 14.76 -17.35
CA LYS A 90 8.86 16.20 -17.05
C LYS A 90 8.44 16.43 -15.59
N ARG A 91 7.66 15.52 -15.03
CA ARG A 91 7.11 15.65 -13.68
C ARG A 91 8.10 15.28 -12.59
N ILE A 92 8.94 14.28 -12.82
CA ILE A 92 9.91 13.79 -11.84
C ILE A 92 10.82 14.92 -11.30
N PRO A 93 11.44 15.78 -12.14
CA PRO A 93 12.25 16.89 -11.65
C PRO A 93 11.44 17.91 -10.82
N GLU A 94 10.21 18.24 -11.25
CA GLU A 94 9.33 19.16 -10.53
C GLU A 94 9.01 18.65 -9.12
N ASP A 95 8.62 17.39 -9.00
CA ASP A 95 8.32 16.76 -7.72
C ASP A 95 9.56 16.69 -6.82
N PHE A 96 10.73 16.39 -7.38
CA PHE A 96 11.99 16.38 -6.65
C PHE A 96 12.37 17.75 -6.12
N CYS A 97 12.25 18.80 -6.94
CA CYS A 97 12.47 20.18 -6.52
C CYS A 97 11.50 20.59 -5.41
N PHE A 98 10.24 20.20 -5.52
CA PHE A 98 9.22 20.48 -4.51
C PHE A 98 9.54 19.81 -3.16
N VAL A 99 9.88 18.51 -3.18
CA VAL A 99 10.28 17.79 -1.96
C VAL A 99 11.54 18.41 -1.33
N LYS A 100 12.54 18.72 -2.14
CA LYS A 100 13.78 19.39 -1.68
C LYS A 100 13.48 20.73 -1.02
N LYS A 101 12.55 21.52 -1.58
CA LYS A 101 12.10 22.79 -1.02
C LYS A 101 11.48 22.60 0.36
N ILE A 102 10.50 21.67 0.50
CA ILE A 102 9.85 21.36 1.78
C ILE A 102 10.87 20.92 2.84
N LEU A 103 11.77 19.99 2.47
CA LEU A 103 12.80 19.51 3.38
C LEU A 103 13.75 20.62 3.84
N LYS A 104 14.03 21.61 2.99
CA LYS A 104 14.88 22.76 3.33
C LYS A 104 14.15 23.76 4.24
N GLU A 105 12.90 24.09 3.92
CA GLU A 105 12.10 25.08 4.66
C GLU A 105 11.67 24.58 6.04
N HIS A 106 11.33 23.27 6.17
CA HIS A 106 10.83 22.68 7.42
C HIS A 106 11.77 21.59 7.95
N ARG A 107 13.10 21.74 7.77
CA ARG A 107 14.10 20.67 8.00
C ARG A 107 14.02 19.99 9.37
N LEU A 108 13.81 20.75 10.45
CA LEU A 108 13.74 20.21 11.81
C LEU A 108 12.50 19.33 11.98
N LEU A 109 11.34 19.84 11.61
CA LEU A 109 10.07 19.12 11.76
C LEU A 109 10.01 17.90 10.85
N MET A 110 10.48 18.02 9.61
CA MET A 110 10.55 16.88 8.68
C MET A 110 11.56 15.83 9.19
N GLY A 111 12.67 16.26 9.78
CA GLY A 111 13.62 15.36 10.44
C GLY A 111 12.99 14.58 11.59
N ILE A 112 12.25 15.26 12.47
CA ILE A 112 11.50 14.63 13.57
C ILE A 112 10.49 13.63 13.02
N THR A 113 9.74 14.01 11.97
CA THR A 113 8.74 13.14 11.34
C THR A 113 9.37 11.88 10.75
N ILE A 114 10.48 12.02 10.04
CA ILE A 114 11.23 10.89 9.48
C ILE A 114 11.72 9.97 10.61
N ILE A 115 12.28 10.54 11.68
CA ILE A 115 12.75 9.78 12.84
C ILE A 115 11.59 9.03 13.50
N ALA A 116 10.41 9.65 13.68
CA ALA A 116 9.24 9.01 14.24
C ALA A 116 8.80 7.79 13.38
N VAL A 117 8.77 7.92 12.06
CA VAL A 117 8.45 6.82 11.15
C VAL A 117 9.53 5.72 11.23
N LEU A 118 10.82 6.08 11.28
CA LEU A 118 11.90 5.10 11.41
C LEU A 118 11.87 4.35 12.73
N ILE A 119 11.48 4.99 13.83
CA ILE A 119 11.27 4.31 15.13
C ILE A 119 10.18 3.25 15.01
N VAL A 120 9.06 3.56 14.37
CA VAL A 120 7.99 2.57 14.14
C VAL A 120 8.47 1.45 13.22
N CYS A 121 9.18 1.75 12.14
CA CYS A 121 9.76 0.73 11.26
C CYS A 121 10.72 -0.21 12.01
N TRP A 122 11.57 0.37 12.85
CA TRP A 122 12.49 -0.38 13.71
C TRP A 122 11.74 -1.27 14.69
N TYR A 123 10.76 -0.71 15.41
CA TYR A 123 9.94 -1.45 16.37
C TYR A 123 9.21 -2.62 15.71
N ALA A 124 8.52 -2.35 14.60
CA ALA A 124 7.77 -3.37 13.85
C ALA A 124 8.68 -4.51 13.31
N THR A 125 9.90 -4.16 12.91
CA THR A 125 10.87 -5.16 12.45
C THR A 125 11.33 -6.08 13.58
N LEU A 126 11.56 -5.54 14.79
CA LEU A 126 12.05 -6.32 15.93
C LEU A 126 10.93 -7.10 16.64
N ASN A 127 9.76 -6.50 16.79
CA ASN A 127 8.67 -7.03 17.62
C ASN A 127 7.57 -7.73 16.82
N GLY A 128 7.83 -8.10 15.54
CA GLY A 128 6.86 -8.83 14.74
C GLY A 128 6.45 -10.15 15.42
N GLU A 129 5.16 -10.29 15.71
CA GLU A 129 4.61 -11.52 16.28
C GLU A 129 4.66 -12.67 15.27
N LEU A 130 4.84 -13.88 15.81
CA LEU A 130 4.74 -15.15 15.10
C LEU A 130 3.54 -15.93 15.66
N ASN A 131 2.35 -15.38 15.50
CA ASN A 131 1.10 -16.08 15.79
C ASN A 131 0.67 -16.95 14.60
N ASP A 132 -0.40 -17.74 14.75
CA ASP A 132 -0.86 -18.69 13.73
C ASP A 132 -1.12 -18.04 12.38
N ASP A 133 -1.78 -16.87 12.33
CA ASP A 133 -2.03 -16.13 11.10
C ASP A 133 -0.72 -15.67 10.45
N SER A 134 0.19 -15.14 11.24
CA SER A 134 1.50 -14.65 10.78
C SER A 134 2.36 -15.77 10.23
N LEU A 135 2.39 -16.91 10.91
CA LEU A 135 3.07 -18.13 10.45
C LEU A 135 2.46 -18.63 9.13
N TYR A 136 1.14 -18.54 8.99
CA TYR A 136 0.46 -18.89 7.76
C TYR A 136 0.96 -18.05 6.57
N TYR A 137 0.98 -16.72 6.66
CA TYR A 137 1.39 -15.86 5.54
C TYR A 137 2.87 -16.04 5.17
N ILE A 138 3.75 -16.14 6.18
CA ILE A 138 5.17 -16.45 5.94
C ILE A 138 5.32 -17.84 5.34
N GLY A 139 4.55 -18.82 5.84
CA GLY A 139 4.54 -20.20 5.36
C GLY A 139 4.10 -20.29 3.89
N VAL A 140 3.08 -19.53 3.47
CA VAL A 140 2.68 -19.45 2.04
C VAL A 140 3.82 -18.98 1.17
N VAL A 141 4.51 -17.90 1.56
CA VAL A 141 5.65 -17.39 0.79
C VAL A 141 6.77 -18.41 0.76
N ASN A 142 7.09 -19.05 1.90
CA ASN A 142 8.16 -20.04 2.00
C ASN A 142 7.86 -21.29 1.17
N THR A 143 6.68 -21.90 1.30
CA THR A 143 6.28 -23.07 0.51
C THR A 143 6.29 -22.74 -0.98
N THR A 144 5.80 -21.57 -1.39
CA THR A 144 5.82 -21.12 -2.78
C THR A 144 7.24 -21.04 -3.34
N VAL A 145 8.18 -20.46 -2.58
CA VAL A 145 9.58 -20.34 -3.00
C VAL A 145 10.29 -21.69 -3.04
N THR A 146 10.06 -22.56 -2.04
CA THR A 146 10.77 -23.84 -1.91
C THR A 146 10.25 -24.91 -2.87
N THR A 147 8.94 -24.95 -3.12
CA THR A 147 8.32 -25.96 -4.00
C THR A 147 8.19 -25.51 -5.45
N ASP A 148 8.50 -24.24 -5.74
CA ASP A 148 8.27 -23.60 -7.04
C ASP A 148 6.82 -23.68 -7.52
N THR A 149 5.85 -23.74 -6.59
CA THR A 149 4.41 -23.85 -6.88
C THR A 149 3.63 -22.79 -6.14
N MET A 150 2.40 -22.47 -6.56
CA MET A 150 1.58 -21.43 -5.97
C MET A 150 0.28 -22.05 -5.42
N PHE A 151 0.07 -21.94 -4.09
CA PHE A 151 -1.11 -22.45 -3.36
C PHE A 151 -1.42 -23.94 -3.59
N GLN A 152 -0.41 -24.77 -3.91
CA GLN A 152 -0.58 -26.21 -4.09
C GLN A 152 -0.28 -27.01 -2.83
N TYR A 153 0.39 -26.40 -1.86
CA TYR A 153 0.75 -27.02 -0.59
C TYR A 153 0.21 -26.24 0.60
N ASN A 154 -0.13 -26.97 1.65
CA ASN A 154 -0.56 -26.34 2.91
C ASN A 154 0.64 -25.64 3.56
N ALA A 155 0.47 -24.39 3.93
CA ALA A 155 1.53 -23.54 4.49
C ALA A 155 2.07 -24.00 5.85
N TYR A 156 1.26 -24.74 6.62
CA TYR A 156 1.65 -25.24 7.95
C TYR A 156 2.29 -26.63 7.88
N THR A 157 1.73 -27.52 7.05
CA THR A 157 2.10 -28.93 7.05
C THR A 157 2.98 -29.34 5.87
N GLY A 158 3.05 -28.51 4.83
CA GLY A 158 3.75 -28.85 3.59
C GLY A 158 3.07 -29.97 2.78
N VAL A 159 1.89 -30.44 3.18
CA VAL A 159 1.16 -31.49 2.46
C VAL A 159 0.46 -30.91 1.23
N ALA A 160 0.48 -31.65 0.12
CA ALA A 160 -0.19 -31.24 -1.10
C ALA A 160 -1.71 -31.09 -0.87
N MET A 161 -2.30 -30.03 -1.41
CA MET A 161 -3.73 -29.75 -1.31
C MET A 161 -4.46 -30.25 -2.55
N PRO A 162 -5.58 -30.98 -2.39
CA PRO A 162 -6.28 -31.60 -3.52
C PRO A 162 -6.95 -30.59 -4.46
N SER A 163 -7.33 -29.42 -3.95
CA SER A 163 -8.04 -28.39 -4.72
C SER A 163 -7.60 -26.97 -4.39
N HIS A 164 -7.82 -26.05 -5.34
CA HIS A 164 -7.61 -24.63 -5.10
C HIS A 164 -8.77 -24.03 -4.29
N TYR A 165 -8.46 -23.31 -3.24
CA TYR A 165 -9.44 -22.42 -2.62
C TYR A 165 -9.59 -21.16 -3.49
N PHE A 166 -10.71 -21.00 -4.19
CA PHE A 166 -10.98 -19.85 -5.07
C PHE A 166 -10.71 -18.49 -4.39
N ARG A 167 -11.07 -18.37 -3.12
CA ARG A 167 -10.80 -17.16 -2.33
C ARG A 167 -9.31 -16.79 -2.28
N ARG A 168 -8.40 -17.77 -2.30
CA ARG A 168 -6.95 -17.56 -2.24
C ARG A 168 -6.37 -17.19 -3.60
N VAL A 169 -6.96 -17.65 -4.68
CA VAL A 169 -6.50 -17.32 -6.04
C VAL A 169 -6.56 -15.82 -6.31
N LEU A 170 -7.55 -15.13 -5.74
CA LEU A 170 -7.70 -13.67 -5.90
C LEU A 170 -6.71 -12.88 -5.04
N VAL A 171 -6.23 -13.44 -3.91
CA VAL A 171 -5.29 -12.76 -3.02
C VAL A 171 -3.87 -13.13 -3.44
N THR A 172 -3.23 -12.27 -4.21
CA THR A 172 -1.92 -12.53 -4.81
C THR A 172 -0.77 -11.86 -4.07
N PHE A 173 -1.05 -11.25 -2.93
CA PHE A 173 -0.09 -10.45 -2.16
C PHE A 173 1.11 -11.28 -1.68
N GLU A 174 0.87 -12.49 -1.17
CA GLU A 174 1.91 -13.42 -0.72
C GLU A 174 2.72 -13.95 -1.91
N ILE A 175 2.06 -14.23 -3.05
CA ILE A 175 2.75 -14.69 -4.26
C ILE A 175 3.65 -13.59 -4.81
N ASN A 176 3.25 -12.33 -4.73
CA ASN A 176 4.11 -11.21 -5.09
C ASN A 176 5.35 -11.15 -4.19
N ALA A 177 5.21 -11.39 -2.88
CA ALA A 177 6.36 -11.49 -1.98
C ALA A 177 7.29 -12.66 -2.35
N ALA A 178 6.74 -13.82 -2.75
CA ALA A 178 7.51 -14.95 -3.22
C ALA A 178 8.30 -14.64 -4.51
N VAL A 179 7.70 -13.92 -5.45
CA VAL A 179 8.38 -13.43 -6.66
C VAL A 179 9.54 -12.51 -6.30
N VAL A 180 9.33 -11.57 -5.36
CA VAL A 180 10.41 -10.70 -4.86
C VAL A 180 11.53 -11.51 -4.20
N CYS A 181 11.20 -12.52 -3.37
CA CYS A 181 12.19 -13.44 -2.80
C CYS A 181 13.03 -14.11 -3.89
N ARG A 182 12.38 -14.58 -4.96
CA ARG A 182 13.03 -15.27 -6.08
C ARG A 182 13.96 -14.34 -6.87
N ILE A 183 13.52 -13.13 -7.18
CA ILE A 183 14.32 -12.14 -7.95
C ILE A 183 15.58 -11.74 -7.20
N PHE A 184 15.47 -11.44 -5.90
CA PHE A 184 16.58 -10.88 -5.12
C PHE A 184 17.37 -11.91 -4.31
N GLY A 185 16.95 -13.17 -4.28
CA GLY A 185 17.58 -14.22 -3.50
C GLY A 185 17.55 -13.91 -1.99
N VAL A 186 16.42 -13.40 -1.48
CA VAL A 186 16.25 -13.06 -0.07
C VAL A 186 15.25 -14.02 0.59
N HIS A 187 15.55 -14.42 1.82
CA HIS A 187 14.71 -15.36 2.56
C HIS A 187 13.31 -14.78 2.84
N PRO A 188 12.23 -15.58 2.70
CA PRO A 188 10.84 -15.13 2.87
C PRO A 188 10.56 -14.35 4.15
N ILE A 189 11.05 -14.80 5.30
CA ILE A 189 10.83 -14.09 6.58
C ILE A 189 11.42 -12.68 6.57
N ILE A 190 12.55 -12.47 5.89
CA ILE A 190 13.22 -11.17 5.79
C ILE A 190 12.42 -10.24 4.87
N ILE A 191 11.94 -10.75 3.73
CA ILE A 191 11.07 -9.99 2.84
C ILE A 191 9.76 -9.62 3.54
N MET A 192 9.12 -10.55 4.24
CA MET A 192 7.87 -10.25 4.93
C MET A 192 8.08 -9.24 6.06
N ARG A 193 9.03 -9.45 6.97
CA ARG A 193 9.19 -8.58 8.15
C ARG A 193 9.83 -7.25 7.82
N ILE A 194 10.89 -7.21 7.00
CA ILE A 194 11.65 -5.98 6.73
C ILE A 194 11.02 -5.21 5.56
N PHE A 195 10.88 -5.84 4.40
CA PHE A 195 10.38 -5.14 3.24
C PHE A 195 8.87 -4.83 3.38
N ARG A 196 8.02 -5.85 3.54
CA ARG A 196 6.57 -5.68 3.63
C ARG A 196 6.14 -4.90 4.87
N GLY A 197 6.71 -5.23 6.03
CA GLY A 197 6.37 -4.52 7.27
C GLY A 197 6.66 -3.03 7.16
N ASN A 198 7.88 -2.65 6.78
CA ASN A 198 8.26 -1.24 6.67
C ASN A 198 7.53 -0.51 5.54
N LEU A 199 7.23 -1.19 4.43
CA LEU A 199 6.41 -0.61 3.37
C LEU A 199 5.03 -0.18 3.88
N ASN A 200 4.37 -1.01 4.70
CA ASN A 200 3.08 -0.64 5.30
C ASN A 200 3.18 0.60 6.18
N VAL A 201 4.20 0.68 7.04
CA VAL A 201 4.45 1.85 7.89
C VAL A 201 4.62 3.12 7.05
N ILE A 202 5.43 3.05 6.00
CA ILE A 202 5.67 4.18 5.10
C ILE A 202 4.38 4.59 4.36
N LEU A 203 3.64 3.65 3.79
CA LEU A 203 2.38 3.94 3.09
C LEU A 203 1.35 4.57 4.04
N THR A 204 1.27 4.09 5.28
CA THR A 204 0.39 4.67 6.31
C THR A 204 0.79 6.09 6.64
N ALA A 205 2.07 6.36 6.88
CA ALA A 205 2.57 7.71 7.14
C ALA A 205 2.28 8.66 5.98
N LEU A 206 2.52 8.23 4.73
CA LEU A 206 2.20 9.00 3.54
C LEU A 206 0.70 9.29 3.41
N THR A 207 -0.15 8.33 3.76
CA THR A 207 -1.61 8.50 3.70
C THR A 207 -2.09 9.48 4.77
N ILE A 208 -1.58 9.40 5.98
CA ILE A 208 -1.88 10.36 7.05
C ILE A 208 -1.44 11.77 6.65
N ALA A 209 -0.25 11.91 6.05
CA ALA A 209 0.22 13.20 5.52
C ALA A 209 -0.72 13.75 4.44
N LEU A 210 -1.26 12.91 3.54
CA LEU A 210 -2.25 13.30 2.54
C LEU A 210 -3.54 13.82 3.18
N ILE A 211 -4.06 13.13 4.19
CA ILE A 211 -5.24 13.57 4.94
C ILE A 211 -4.94 14.94 5.56
N GLY A 212 -3.79 15.09 6.23
CA GLY A 212 -3.36 16.35 6.83
C GLY A 212 -3.35 17.50 5.83
N THR A 213 -2.71 17.30 4.66
CA THR A 213 -2.66 18.33 3.60
C THR A 213 -4.02 18.69 2.98
N THR A 214 -5.04 17.88 3.23
CA THR A 214 -6.39 18.08 2.70
C THR A 214 -7.32 18.71 3.74
N VAL A 215 -7.09 18.40 5.01
CA VAL A 215 -7.87 18.93 6.14
C VAL A 215 -7.35 20.31 6.54
N PHE A 216 -6.03 20.49 6.62
CA PHE A 216 -5.43 21.77 6.95
C PHE A 216 -5.15 22.56 5.65
N CYS A 217 -5.96 23.57 5.38
CA CYS A 217 -5.88 24.38 4.14
C CYS A 217 -5.36 25.79 4.44
N ASP A 218 -4.36 25.92 5.29
CA ASP A 218 -3.75 27.19 5.69
C ASP A 218 -2.24 27.25 5.36
N GLU A 219 -1.58 28.37 5.68
CA GLU A 219 -0.15 28.56 5.40
C GLU A 219 0.76 27.55 6.12
N LYS A 220 0.30 26.99 7.26
CA LYS A 220 1.02 25.98 8.05
C LYS A 220 0.61 24.54 7.73
N THR A 221 0.03 24.29 6.57
CA THR A 221 -0.48 22.98 6.15
C THR A 221 0.61 21.89 6.24
N VAL A 222 1.82 22.16 5.80
CA VAL A 222 2.94 21.20 5.84
C VAL A 222 3.32 20.87 7.28
N GLU A 223 3.43 21.87 8.14
CA GLU A 223 3.76 21.70 9.56
C GLU A 223 2.70 20.89 10.29
N LYS A 224 1.43 21.27 10.14
CA LYS A 224 0.29 20.57 10.77
C LYS A 224 0.18 19.12 10.29
N SER A 225 0.44 18.86 9.00
CA SER A 225 0.44 17.51 8.46
C SER A 225 1.58 16.66 9.01
N ALA A 226 2.77 17.24 9.17
CA ALA A 226 3.91 16.55 9.77
C ALA A 226 3.66 16.22 11.25
N ILE A 227 3.10 17.18 12.01
CA ILE A 227 2.69 16.96 13.42
C ILE A 227 1.64 15.86 13.49
N LEU A 228 0.64 15.85 12.60
CA LEU A 228 -0.38 14.80 12.55
C LEU A 228 0.25 13.42 12.36
N VAL A 229 1.25 13.29 11.47
CA VAL A 229 1.98 12.02 11.29
C VAL A 229 2.69 11.63 12.59
N CYS A 230 3.45 12.54 13.23
CA CYS A 230 4.15 12.26 14.47
C CYS A 230 3.20 11.80 15.59
N VAL A 231 2.10 12.53 15.79
CA VAL A 231 1.08 12.20 16.81
C VAL A 231 0.45 10.85 16.50
N SER A 232 0.12 10.58 15.24
CA SER A 232 -0.45 9.28 14.84
C SER A 232 0.51 8.13 15.10
N MET A 233 1.81 8.30 14.79
CA MET A 233 2.83 7.28 15.07
C MET A 233 2.95 7.01 16.59
N ALA A 234 2.90 8.05 17.43
CA ALA A 234 2.91 7.90 18.87
C ALA A 234 1.63 7.22 19.40
N LEU A 235 0.47 7.56 18.87
CA LEU A 235 -0.81 6.97 19.27
C LEU A 235 -0.88 5.46 18.99
N TYR A 236 -0.22 4.95 17.97
CA TYR A 236 -0.16 3.51 17.73
C TYR A 236 0.46 2.75 18.90
N PHE A 237 1.49 3.27 19.55
CA PHE A 237 2.08 2.65 20.74
C PHE A 237 1.15 2.67 21.95
N ILE A 238 0.33 3.72 22.11
CA ILE A 238 -0.64 3.83 23.20
C ILE A 238 -1.85 2.90 22.95
N ALA A 239 -2.26 2.76 21.70
CA ALA A 239 -3.42 1.96 21.31
C ALA A 239 -3.12 0.48 21.12
N ASP A 240 -1.89 0.03 21.34
CA ASP A 240 -1.47 -1.37 21.29
C ASP A 240 -1.90 -2.11 22.56
N SER A 241 -3.20 -2.36 22.67
CA SER A 241 -3.82 -2.87 23.90
C SER A 241 -4.39 -4.28 23.80
N THR A 242 -4.72 -4.73 22.59
CA THR A 242 -5.31 -6.04 22.34
C THR A 242 -4.81 -6.66 21.05
N MET A 243 -4.77 -7.99 20.97
CA MET A 243 -4.31 -8.78 19.82
C MET A 243 -5.00 -8.42 18.50
N TYR A 244 -6.22 -7.88 18.54
CA TYR A 244 -7.01 -7.51 17.35
C TYR A 244 -7.16 -6.00 17.17
N SER A 245 -6.41 -5.18 17.91
CA SER A 245 -6.44 -3.74 17.70
C SER A 245 -5.75 -3.38 16.35
N ASN A 246 -6.19 -2.27 15.75
CA ASN A 246 -5.54 -1.77 14.54
C ASN A 246 -4.07 -1.41 14.79
N ALA A 247 -3.75 -0.98 16.01
CA ALA A 247 -2.39 -0.67 16.43
C ALA A 247 -1.51 -1.92 16.50
N THR A 248 -1.99 -3.03 17.06
CA THR A 248 -1.27 -4.30 17.09
C THR A 248 -0.98 -4.81 15.67
N PHE A 249 -1.96 -4.75 14.76
CA PHE A 249 -1.71 -5.06 13.36
C PHE A 249 -0.66 -4.13 12.72
N PHE A 250 -0.60 -2.88 13.14
CA PHE A 250 0.36 -1.92 12.64
C PHE A 250 1.76 -2.09 13.25
N LEU A 251 1.88 -2.49 14.51
CA LEU A 251 3.17 -2.57 15.20
C LEU A 251 3.82 -3.95 15.15
N THR A 252 3.04 -5.03 15.25
CA THR A 252 3.59 -6.39 15.39
C THR A 252 3.25 -7.32 14.23
N ARG A 253 2.20 -7.01 13.44
CA ARG A 253 1.70 -7.82 12.31
C ARG A 253 1.68 -7.05 10.99
N THR A 254 2.57 -6.09 10.85
CA THR A 254 2.65 -5.09 9.78
C THR A 254 2.66 -5.64 8.37
N TYR A 255 3.21 -6.81 8.15
CA TYR A 255 3.34 -7.44 6.82
C TYR A 255 2.09 -8.18 6.34
N GLU A 256 1.08 -8.31 7.19
CA GLU A 256 -0.18 -8.95 6.81
C GLU A 256 -1.04 -8.05 5.92
N GLY A 257 -1.75 -8.64 4.95
CA GLY A 257 -2.67 -7.88 4.10
C GLY A 257 -3.77 -7.15 4.88
N LYS A 258 -4.19 -7.68 6.04
CA LYS A 258 -5.15 -7.02 6.96
C LYS A 258 -4.58 -5.72 7.53
N ALA A 259 -3.29 -5.69 7.86
CA ALA A 259 -2.62 -4.50 8.37
C ALA A 259 -2.54 -3.38 7.33
N TYR A 260 -2.26 -3.73 6.07
CA TYR A 260 -2.33 -2.77 4.95
C TYR A 260 -3.74 -2.20 4.78
N ALA A 261 -4.75 -3.08 4.88
CA ALA A 261 -6.14 -2.65 4.79
C ALA A 261 -6.51 -1.63 5.85
N GLY A 262 -6.28 -1.97 7.12
CA GLY A 262 -6.70 -1.17 8.27
C GLY A 262 -5.94 0.14 8.42
N ASN A 263 -4.67 0.20 8.00
CA ASN A 263 -3.81 1.34 8.29
C ASN A 263 -3.55 2.25 7.07
N ALA A 264 -3.19 1.69 5.92
CA ALA A 264 -2.89 2.49 4.74
C ALA A 264 -4.10 2.70 3.83
N LEU A 265 -4.79 1.61 3.44
CA LEU A 265 -5.75 1.65 2.33
C LEU A 265 -7.10 2.26 2.73
N ILE A 266 -7.61 1.95 3.93
CA ILE A 266 -8.85 2.57 4.43
C ILE A 266 -8.64 4.06 4.68
N TYR A 267 -7.51 4.47 5.25
CA TYR A 267 -7.19 5.88 5.40
C TYR A 267 -7.08 6.58 4.04
N PHE A 268 -6.52 5.90 3.04
CA PHE A 268 -6.48 6.45 1.69
C PHE A 268 -7.88 6.57 1.07
N MET A 269 -8.77 5.64 1.36
CA MET A 269 -10.19 5.76 0.98
C MET A 269 -10.84 7.01 1.62
N VAL A 270 -10.62 7.23 2.92
CA VAL A 270 -11.09 8.44 3.61
C VAL A 270 -10.57 9.70 2.91
N TYR A 271 -9.27 9.73 2.59
CA TYR A 271 -8.67 10.83 1.82
C TYR A 271 -9.39 11.05 0.48
N LEU A 272 -9.62 10.00 -0.31
CA LEU A 272 -10.29 10.11 -1.61
C LEU A 272 -11.73 10.61 -1.47
N CYS A 273 -12.43 10.20 -0.41
CA CYS A 273 -13.79 10.65 -0.13
C CYS A 273 -13.83 12.12 0.31
N ILE A 274 -12.90 12.58 1.16
CA ILE A 274 -12.77 14.00 1.50
C ILE A 274 -12.54 14.81 0.22
N CYS A 275 -11.62 14.38 -0.64
CA CYS A 275 -11.37 15.04 -1.92
C CYS A 275 -12.60 15.04 -2.83
N LEU A 276 -13.37 13.95 -2.89
CA LEU A 276 -14.63 13.87 -3.64
C LEU A 276 -15.66 14.87 -3.12
N MET A 277 -15.83 14.95 -1.80
CA MET A 277 -16.78 15.88 -1.15
C MET A 277 -16.41 17.34 -1.39
N GLN A 278 -15.11 17.67 -1.27
CA GLN A 278 -14.62 19.05 -1.48
C GLN A 278 -14.69 19.48 -2.95
N THR A 279 -14.30 18.61 -3.88
CA THR A 279 -14.13 18.98 -5.29
C THR A 279 -15.29 18.59 -6.18
N LYS A 280 -16.15 17.64 -5.75
CA LYS A 280 -17.27 17.04 -6.51
C LYS A 280 -16.85 16.41 -7.86
N ARG A 281 -15.57 16.04 -8.01
CA ARG A 281 -15.00 15.52 -9.27
C ARG A 281 -15.17 14.01 -9.35
N LYS A 282 -15.86 13.53 -10.37
CA LYS A 282 -16.11 12.10 -10.63
C LYS A 282 -14.82 11.25 -10.78
N SER A 283 -13.68 11.88 -11.06
CA SER A 283 -12.39 11.19 -11.14
C SER A 283 -12.01 10.47 -9.83
N TYR A 284 -12.45 10.97 -8.68
CA TYR A 284 -12.21 10.32 -7.40
C TYR A 284 -13.01 9.01 -7.25
N LEU A 285 -14.19 8.90 -7.88
CA LEU A 285 -14.96 7.64 -7.91
C LEU A 285 -14.18 6.54 -8.65
N LEU A 286 -13.54 6.90 -9.76
CA LEU A 286 -12.67 5.95 -10.47
C LEU A 286 -11.50 5.47 -9.58
N LEU A 287 -10.89 6.39 -8.83
CA LEU A 287 -9.80 6.04 -7.92
C LEU A 287 -10.27 5.18 -6.74
N ILE A 288 -11.48 5.40 -6.23
CA ILE A 288 -12.11 4.54 -5.22
C ILE A 288 -12.35 3.14 -5.80
N GLY A 289 -12.83 3.02 -7.03
CA GLY A 289 -12.97 1.74 -7.72
C GLY A 289 -11.64 1.00 -7.89
N LEU A 290 -10.58 1.71 -8.29
CA LEU A 290 -9.23 1.15 -8.36
C LEU A 290 -8.71 0.71 -6.99
N LEU A 291 -8.98 1.48 -5.94
CA LEU A 291 -8.60 1.12 -4.58
C LEU A 291 -9.30 -0.17 -4.13
N ILE A 292 -10.60 -0.31 -4.35
CA ILE A 292 -11.35 -1.53 -4.03
C ILE A 292 -10.76 -2.74 -4.77
N TRP A 293 -10.44 -2.58 -6.06
CA TRP A 293 -9.77 -3.64 -6.82
C TRP A 293 -8.41 -3.99 -6.23
N GLY A 294 -7.53 -3.00 -5.96
CA GLY A 294 -6.24 -3.24 -5.32
C GLY A 294 -6.35 -3.92 -3.95
N CYS A 295 -7.37 -3.57 -3.16
CA CYS A 295 -7.66 -4.25 -1.89
C CYS A 295 -7.93 -5.75 -2.08
N SER A 296 -8.61 -6.16 -3.17
CA SER A 296 -8.87 -7.58 -3.46
C SER A 296 -7.59 -8.38 -3.75
N ALA A 297 -6.57 -7.74 -4.31
CA ALA A 297 -5.27 -8.35 -4.55
C ALA A 297 -4.48 -8.59 -3.24
N ILE A 298 -4.73 -7.77 -2.21
CA ILE A 298 -3.98 -7.75 -0.96
C ILE A 298 -4.61 -8.66 0.09
N SER A 299 -5.94 -8.60 0.27
CA SER A 299 -6.65 -9.42 1.26
C SER A 299 -8.15 -9.46 0.96
N SER A 300 -8.79 -10.60 1.14
CA SER A 300 -10.24 -10.72 1.05
C SER A 300 -10.97 -9.85 2.09
N THR A 301 -10.42 -9.72 3.30
CA THR A 301 -10.95 -8.82 4.34
C THR A 301 -10.81 -7.35 3.88
N ALA A 302 -9.67 -6.98 3.26
CA ALA A 302 -9.48 -5.65 2.69
C ALA A 302 -10.53 -5.32 1.62
N ALA A 303 -10.85 -6.27 0.74
CA ALA A 303 -11.89 -6.11 -0.27
C ALA A 303 -13.26 -5.85 0.36
N MET A 304 -13.68 -6.67 1.34
CA MET A 304 -14.98 -6.51 2.01
C MET A 304 -15.10 -5.16 2.73
N VAL A 305 -14.09 -4.79 3.52
CA VAL A 305 -14.09 -3.54 4.28
C VAL A 305 -14.04 -2.33 3.36
N SER A 306 -13.28 -2.40 2.26
CA SER A 306 -13.20 -1.32 1.29
C SER A 306 -14.54 -1.10 0.54
N ILE A 307 -15.26 -2.17 0.19
CA ILE A 307 -16.60 -2.07 -0.41
C ILE A 307 -17.57 -1.43 0.59
N ALA A 308 -17.63 -1.93 1.83
CA ALA A 308 -18.51 -1.39 2.87
C ALA A 308 -18.19 0.09 3.15
N GLY A 309 -16.90 0.44 3.30
CA GLY A 309 -16.46 1.82 3.48
C GLY A 309 -16.85 2.73 2.32
N ALA A 310 -16.66 2.28 1.08
CA ALA A 310 -17.05 3.03 -0.11
C ALA A 310 -18.58 3.27 -0.15
N CYS A 311 -19.39 2.24 0.12
CA CYS A 311 -20.86 2.36 0.17
C CYS A 311 -21.30 3.37 1.22
N THR A 312 -20.76 3.29 2.43
CA THR A 312 -21.07 4.22 3.53
C THR A 312 -20.73 5.67 3.17
N MET A 313 -19.55 5.88 2.58
CA MET A 313 -19.09 7.22 2.21
C MET A 313 -19.84 7.79 1.00
N LEU A 314 -20.20 6.95 0.02
CA LEU A 314 -21.06 7.37 -1.10
C LEU A 314 -22.45 7.74 -0.62
N LEU A 315 -23.01 7.00 0.32
CA LEU A 315 -24.28 7.34 0.96
C LEU A 315 -24.21 8.71 1.68
N ALA A 316 -23.17 8.95 2.48
CA ALA A 316 -22.93 10.22 3.13
C ALA A 316 -22.80 11.39 2.12
N TYR A 317 -22.10 11.14 0.99
CA TYR A 317 -21.99 12.12 -0.10
C TYR A 317 -23.35 12.45 -0.72
N LEU A 318 -24.21 11.45 -0.99
CA LEU A 318 -25.54 11.64 -1.56
C LEU A 318 -26.46 12.40 -0.60
N ILE A 319 -26.44 12.06 0.69
CA ILE A 319 -27.18 12.75 1.74
C ILE A 319 -26.75 14.23 1.82
N SER A 320 -25.45 14.49 1.90
CA SER A 320 -24.92 15.86 1.92
C SER A 320 -25.35 16.69 0.71
N ARG A 321 -25.42 16.06 -0.47
CA ARG A 321 -25.85 16.73 -1.69
C ARG A 321 -27.35 17.12 -1.64
N THR A 322 -28.22 16.24 -1.13
CA THR A 322 -29.66 16.48 -1.01
C THR A 322 -29.97 17.62 -0.02
N PHE A 323 -29.29 17.65 1.12
CA PHE A 323 -29.46 18.73 2.10
C PHE A 323 -29.00 20.10 1.57
N ASN A 324 -27.83 20.15 0.91
CA ASN A 324 -27.31 21.38 0.31
C ASN A 324 -28.20 21.91 -0.84
N THR A 325 -28.90 21.03 -1.54
CA THR A 325 -29.83 21.44 -2.62
C THR A 325 -31.14 22.02 -2.06
N LYS A 326 -31.61 21.52 -0.91
CA LYS A 326 -32.77 22.06 -0.20
C LYS A 326 -32.47 23.43 0.41
N ALA A 327 -31.30 23.57 1.07
CA ALA A 327 -30.89 24.85 1.67
C ALA A 327 -30.65 25.99 0.64
N ARG A 328 -30.42 25.67 -0.64
CA ARG A 328 -30.31 26.67 -1.73
C ARG A 328 -31.67 27.05 -2.37
N LYS A 329 -32.73 26.31 -2.06
CA LYS A 329 -34.07 26.56 -2.59
C LYS A 329 -34.98 27.25 -1.59
N MET A 330 -34.56 27.41 -0.33
CA MET A 330 -35.12 28.29 0.70
C MET A 330 -34.37 29.64 0.70
#